data_a0ad2b64f33ded699730dca55d63ab1e
#
_entry.id   a0ad2b64f33ded699730dca55d63ab1e
#
_cell.length_a   1.000
_cell.length_b   1.000
_cell.length_c   1.000
_cell.angle_alpha   90.00
_cell.angle_beta   90.00
_cell.angle_gamma   90.00
#
_symmetry.space_group_name_H-M   'P 1'
#
loop_
_entity.id
_entity.type
_entity.pdbx_description
1 polymer ?
#
loop_
_entity_poly.entity_id
_entity_poly.type
_entity_poly.pdbx_seq_one_letter_code
_entity_poly.pdbx_strand_id
1 'polypeptide(L)'
;KVVAKKAGKAKITAKIGSKKLICRLTVKKRPLGKGTKASPKSAYNNNSFTFYEEGKKIGKISMQLESFASGAESAKLAKKNSSNLVPKSNEEYLYFRFKITYHSGTQTIKAKDVFNYYYNIFGANSTKQMTNLDWGFFFEDVDDLGQVLLSPGNTITCGKAVLVNKGFAPYTYRIQTGKNTYSWFTTAR
;
A
#
# COMPACT_ATOMS: atom_id res chain seq x y z
N LYS A 1 -2.39 25.00 -2.26
CA LYS A 1 -1.56 23.79 -2.42
C LYS A 1 -1.82 23.20 -3.80
N VAL A 2 -0.79 22.99 -4.62
CA VAL A 2 -0.89 22.32 -5.93
C VAL A 2 -0.50 20.86 -5.76
N VAL A 3 -1.36 19.93 -6.21
CA VAL A 3 -1.10 18.49 -6.13
C VAL A 3 -1.04 17.93 -7.55
N ALA A 4 0.10 17.34 -7.91
CA ALA A 4 0.30 16.69 -9.19
C ALA A 4 -0.38 15.31 -9.20
N LYS A 5 -1.29 15.06 -10.16
CA LYS A 5 -2.00 13.76 -10.30
C LYS A 5 -1.35 12.83 -11.33
N LYS A 6 -0.59 13.37 -12.29
CA LYS A 6 0.14 12.59 -13.31
C LYS A 6 1.34 13.38 -13.83
N ALA A 7 2.29 12.67 -14.42
CA ALA A 7 3.44 13.29 -15.10
C ALA A 7 2.99 14.14 -16.29
N GLY A 8 3.68 15.23 -16.55
CA GLY A 8 3.38 16.17 -17.63
C GLY A 8 3.88 17.57 -17.35
N LYS A 9 3.53 18.49 -18.23
CA LYS A 9 3.82 19.91 -18.07
C LYS A 9 2.52 20.66 -17.79
N ALA A 10 2.55 21.60 -16.85
CA ALA A 10 1.42 22.47 -16.52
C ALA A 10 1.88 23.94 -16.49
N LYS A 11 0.97 24.82 -16.86
CA LYS A 11 1.14 26.27 -16.80
C LYS A 11 0.09 26.82 -15.86
N ILE A 12 0.52 27.42 -14.76
CA ILE A 12 -0.37 28.12 -13.83
C ILE A 12 -0.23 29.60 -14.11
N THR A 13 -1.35 30.28 -14.31
CA THR A 13 -1.39 31.70 -14.56
C THR A 13 -2.22 32.37 -13.47
N ALA A 14 -1.64 33.33 -12.76
CA ALA A 14 -2.34 34.24 -11.86
C ALA A 14 -2.43 35.63 -12.50
N LYS A 15 -3.61 36.25 -12.46
CA LYS A 15 -3.86 37.62 -12.89
C LYS A 15 -4.16 38.48 -11.68
N ILE A 16 -3.47 39.63 -11.56
CA ILE A 16 -3.73 40.65 -10.53
C ILE A 16 -3.80 41.99 -11.28
N GLY A 17 -5.00 42.48 -11.53
CA GLY A 17 -5.24 43.64 -12.40
C GLY A 17 -4.73 43.36 -13.81
N SER A 18 -3.89 44.27 -14.34
CA SER A 18 -3.24 44.12 -15.64
C SER A 18 -2.01 43.22 -15.63
N LYS A 19 -1.49 42.85 -14.45
CA LYS A 19 -0.29 42.02 -14.31
C LYS A 19 -0.64 40.55 -14.40
N LYS A 20 0.21 39.79 -15.13
CA LYS A 20 0.08 38.34 -15.33
C LYS A 20 1.33 37.65 -14.85
N LEU A 21 1.18 36.76 -13.88
CA LEU A 21 2.24 35.89 -13.38
C LEU A 21 2.06 34.49 -13.96
N ILE A 22 3.15 33.92 -14.47
CA ILE A 22 3.14 32.59 -15.09
C ILE A 22 4.13 31.71 -14.36
N CYS A 23 3.65 30.58 -13.80
CA CYS A 23 4.46 29.50 -13.28
C CYS A 23 4.38 28.29 -14.21
N ARG A 24 5.52 27.82 -14.69
CA ARG A 24 5.62 26.59 -15.50
C ARG A 24 6.11 25.45 -14.63
N LEU A 25 5.30 24.41 -14.52
CA LEU A 25 5.62 23.23 -13.74
C LEU A 25 5.90 22.05 -14.68
N THR A 26 6.92 21.28 -14.37
CA THR A 26 7.18 19.99 -15.01
C THR A 26 7.11 18.90 -13.96
N VAL A 27 6.11 18.03 -14.09
CA VAL A 27 5.98 16.84 -13.25
C VAL A 27 6.64 15.67 -13.99
N LYS A 28 7.77 15.23 -13.49
CA LYS A 28 8.47 14.08 -14.08
C LYS A 28 7.79 12.77 -13.66
N LYS A 29 7.70 11.82 -14.59
CA LYS A 29 7.31 10.44 -14.24
C LYS A 29 8.34 9.90 -13.25
N ARG A 30 7.88 9.41 -12.10
CA ARG A 30 8.77 8.75 -11.15
C ARG A 30 9.37 7.51 -11.84
N PRO A 31 10.69 7.30 -11.80
CA PRO A 31 11.27 6.06 -12.29
C PRO A 31 10.61 4.88 -11.60
N LEU A 32 10.26 3.84 -12.36
CA LEU A 32 9.78 2.59 -11.78
C LEU A 32 10.89 2.02 -10.89
N GLY A 33 10.57 1.75 -9.63
CA GLY A 33 11.49 1.09 -8.72
C GLY A 33 11.84 -0.32 -9.21
N LYS A 34 13.02 -0.79 -8.88
CA LYS A 34 13.50 -2.13 -9.27
C LYS A 34 12.84 -3.26 -8.46
N GLY A 35 12.11 -2.93 -7.39
CA GLY A 35 11.52 -3.90 -6.46
C GLY A 35 12.52 -4.42 -5.44
N THR A 36 13.64 -3.72 -5.25
CA THR A 36 14.61 -4.00 -4.20
C THR A 36 14.31 -3.16 -2.96
N LYS A 37 14.92 -3.51 -1.84
CA LYS A 37 14.81 -2.75 -0.59
C LYS A 37 15.18 -1.26 -0.76
N ALA A 38 16.26 -0.99 -1.51
CA ALA A 38 16.74 0.38 -1.77
C ALA A 38 15.92 1.11 -2.86
N SER A 39 15.22 0.38 -3.72
CA SER A 39 14.44 0.92 -4.84
C SER A 39 13.11 0.16 -4.98
N PRO A 40 12.17 0.35 -4.03
CA PRO A 40 10.89 -0.35 -4.05
C PRO A 40 10.02 0.10 -5.23
N LYS A 41 9.23 -0.81 -5.78
CA LYS A 41 8.22 -0.49 -6.81
C LYS A 41 7.09 0.33 -6.21
N SER A 42 6.39 1.10 -7.03
CA SER A 42 5.13 1.70 -6.59
C SER A 42 4.09 0.61 -6.34
N ALA A 43 3.52 0.61 -5.15
CA ALA A 43 2.43 -0.28 -4.78
C ALA A 43 1.14 -0.04 -5.60
N TYR A 44 0.96 1.17 -6.13
CA TYR A 44 -0.22 1.56 -6.91
C TYR A 44 -0.21 1.01 -8.34
N ASN A 45 0.91 0.46 -8.82
CA ASN A 45 0.94 -0.26 -10.08
C ASN A 45 0.38 -1.67 -9.89
N ASN A 46 -0.22 -2.23 -10.96
CA ASN A 46 -0.56 -3.64 -10.98
C ASN A 46 0.73 -4.47 -11.15
N ASN A 47 1.26 -4.97 -10.03
CA ASN A 47 2.52 -5.68 -9.99
C ASN A 47 2.28 -7.20 -10.02
N SER A 48 2.76 -7.87 -11.08
CA SER A 48 2.72 -9.33 -11.19
C SER A 48 4.01 -9.96 -10.68
N PHE A 49 3.88 -11.08 -9.99
CA PHE A 49 5.00 -11.86 -9.45
C PHE A 49 4.60 -13.33 -9.24
N THR A 50 5.59 -14.20 -9.13
CA THR A 50 5.39 -15.54 -8.59
C THR A 50 5.36 -15.44 -7.07
N PHE A 51 4.29 -15.92 -6.46
CA PHE A 51 4.13 -15.93 -5.02
C PHE A 51 4.73 -17.21 -4.43
N TYR A 52 5.45 -17.05 -3.33
CA TYR A 52 6.01 -18.12 -2.53
C TYR A 52 5.51 -18.00 -1.10
N GLU A 53 5.22 -19.14 -0.48
CA GLU A 53 4.87 -19.27 0.92
C GLU A 53 5.80 -20.30 1.54
N GLU A 54 6.46 -19.93 2.63
CA GLU A 54 7.45 -20.79 3.32
C GLU A 54 8.48 -21.43 2.37
N GLY A 55 8.90 -20.69 1.35
CA GLY A 55 9.87 -21.16 0.36
C GLY A 55 9.33 -22.06 -0.74
N LYS A 56 8.03 -22.41 -0.71
CA LYS A 56 7.34 -23.18 -1.76
C LYS A 56 6.69 -22.25 -2.77
N LYS A 57 6.82 -22.57 -4.05
CA LYS A 57 6.12 -21.85 -5.13
C LYS A 57 4.63 -22.18 -5.04
N ILE A 58 3.80 -21.15 -4.93
CA ILE A 58 2.34 -21.29 -4.83
C ILE A 58 1.66 -21.01 -6.17
N GLY A 59 1.99 -19.87 -6.80
CA GLY A 59 1.37 -19.52 -8.06
C GLY A 59 1.74 -18.14 -8.57
N LYS A 60 1.06 -17.69 -9.61
CA LYS A 60 1.23 -16.36 -10.20
C LYS A 60 0.14 -15.43 -9.71
N ILE A 61 0.53 -14.32 -9.10
CA ILE A 61 -0.37 -13.32 -8.51
C ILE A 61 -0.05 -11.96 -9.10
N SER A 62 -1.04 -11.09 -9.24
CA SER A 62 -0.83 -9.65 -9.33
C SER A 62 -1.52 -8.94 -8.19
N MET A 63 -0.91 -7.85 -7.71
CA MET A 63 -1.39 -7.06 -6.59
C MET A 63 -1.22 -5.58 -6.87
N GLN A 64 -2.26 -4.82 -6.56
CA GLN A 64 -2.30 -3.37 -6.70
C GLN A 64 -2.85 -2.76 -5.42
N LEU A 65 -2.18 -1.75 -4.89
CA LEU A 65 -2.70 -0.92 -3.81
C LEU A 65 -3.67 0.10 -4.41
N GLU A 66 -4.96 -0.03 -4.17
CA GLU A 66 -5.99 0.89 -4.66
C GLU A 66 -6.02 2.17 -3.82
N SER A 67 -5.98 2.01 -2.50
CA SER A 67 -5.89 3.13 -1.57
C SER A 67 -5.04 2.80 -0.36
N PHE A 68 -4.49 3.85 0.23
CA PHE A 68 -3.71 3.81 1.46
C PHE A 68 -4.02 5.05 2.28
N ALA A 69 -4.36 4.85 3.56
CA ALA A 69 -4.55 5.93 4.51
C ALA A 69 -3.63 5.77 5.72
N SER A 70 -3.14 6.91 6.24
CA SER A 70 -2.34 7.02 7.46
C SER A 70 -2.61 8.39 8.12
N GLY A 71 -2.15 8.59 9.35
CA GLY A 71 -2.31 9.85 10.07
C GLY A 71 -3.77 10.27 10.26
N ALA A 72 -4.09 11.52 9.95
CA ALA A 72 -5.44 12.08 10.16
C ALA A 72 -6.52 11.37 9.32
N GLU A 73 -6.20 10.91 8.11
CA GLU A 73 -7.14 10.20 7.24
C GLU A 73 -7.53 8.85 7.85
N SER A 74 -6.55 8.05 8.25
CA SER A 74 -6.82 6.76 8.90
C SER A 74 -7.49 6.91 10.28
N ALA A 75 -7.16 7.96 11.04
CA ALA A 75 -7.83 8.26 12.30
C ALA A 75 -9.33 8.58 12.11
N LYS A 76 -9.67 9.27 11.02
CA LYS A 76 -11.08 9.54 10.65
C LYS A 76 -11.82 8.24 10.30
N LEU A 77 -11.16 7.33 9.57
CA LEU A 77 -11.74 6.03 9.23
C LEU A 77 -11.91 5.15 10.47
N ALA A 78 -10.90 5.12 11.35
CA ALA A 78 -10.95 4.32 12.57
C ALA A 78 -12.13 4.68 13.51
N LYS A 79 -12.46 5.97 13.60
CA LYS A 79 -13.57 6.47 14.44
C LYS A 79 -14.95 5.98 13.99
N LYS A 80 -15.10 5.50 12.77
CA LYS A 80 -16.39 4.98 12.25
C LYS A 80 -16.78 3.64 12.87
N ASN A 81 -15.83 2.94 13.49
CA ASN A 81 -16.09 1.69 14.18
C ASN A 81 -15.59 1.77 15.63
N SER A 82 -16.54 1.72 16.58
CA SER A 82 -16.26 1.83 18.01
C SER A 82 -15.43 0.68 18.58
N SER A 83 -15.33 -0.44 17.87
CA SER A 83 -14.47 -1.57 18.27
C SER A 83 -12.99 -1.30 18.05
N ASN A 84 -12.62 -0.25 17.30
CA ASN A 84 -11.23 0.12 17.11
C ASN A 84 -10.67 0.79 18.37
N LEU A 85 -9.44 0.44 18.72
CA LEU A 85 -8.70 1.14 19.76
C LEU A 85 -8.50 2.61 19.37
N VAL A 86 -8.57 3.49 20.35
CA VAL A 86 -8.18 4.89 20.17
C VAL A 86 -6.65 4.96 20.15
N PRO A 87 -6.00 5.36 19.04
CA PRO A 87 -4.54 5.45 18.99
C PRO A 87 -4.00 6.43 20.03
N LYS A 88 -2.93 6.07 20.71
CA LYS A 88 -2.17 6.97 21.57
C LYS A 88 -1.51 8.08 20.73
N SER A 89 -0.97 9.09 21.40
CA SER A 89 -0.35 10.26 20.72
C SER A 89 0.79 9.90 19.76
N ASN A 90 1.49 8.78 20.02
CA ASN A 90 2.59 8.25 19.22
C ASN A 90 2.18 7.10 18.29
N GLU A 91 0.89 6.79 18.14
CA GLU A 91 0.38 5.69 17.35
C GLU A 91 -0.48 6.19 16.19
N GLU A 92 -0.57 5.42 15.13
CA GLU A 92 -1.47 5.65 14.00
C GLU A 92 -1.92 4.34 13.38
N TYR A 93 -3.12 4.35 12.77
CA TYR A 93 -3.52 3.26 11.90
C TYR A 93 -2.93 3.43 10.50
N LEU A 94 -2.52 2.31 9.90
CA LEU A 94 -2.24 2.19 8.48
C LEU A 94 -3.36 1.37 7.86
N TYR A 95 -4.05 1.92 6.89
CA TYR A 95 -5.08 1.20 6.15
C TYR A 95 -4.64 0.95 4.72
N PHE A 96 -4.62 -0.31 4.33
CA PHE A 96 -4.29 -0.78 2.99
C PHE A 96 -5.54 -1.39 2.35
N ARG A 97 -5.88 -0.97 1.14
CA ARG A 97 -6.90 -1.59 0.30
C ARG A 97 -6.23 -2.09 -0.96
N PHE A 98 -6.27 -3.40 -1.16
CA PHE A 98 -5.63 -4.09 -2.28
C PHE A 98 -6.64 -4.70 -3.22
N LYS A 99 -6.34 -4.63 -4.53
CA LYS A 99 -6.88 -5.53 -5.54
C LYS A 99 -5.87 -6.62 -5.79
N ILE A 100 -6.26 -7.89 -5.61
CA ILE A 100 -5.41 -9.06 -5.77
C ILE A 100 -6.03 -9.99 -6.80
N THR A 101 -5.26 -10.38 -7.82
CA THR A 101 -5.67 -11.38 -8.82
C THR A 101 -4.75 -12.58 -8.73
N TYR A 102 -5.31 -13.77 -8.53
CA TYR A 102 -4.60 -15.03 -8.53
C TYR A 102 -4.73 -15.68 -9.91
N HIS A 103 -3.74 -15.47 -10.78
CA HIS A 103 -3.80 -15.89 -12.18
C HIS A 103 -3.73 -17.42 -12.35
N SER A 104 -2.85 -18.08 -11.60
CA SER A 104 -2.64 -19.53 -11.71
C SER A 104 -1.94 -20.08 -10.49
N GLY A 105 -2.31 -21.28 -10.08
CA GLY A 105 -1.77 -22.01 -8.95
C GLY A 105 -2.53 -23.32 -8.77
N THR A 106 -2.16 -24.10 -7.76
CA THR A 106 -2.70 -25.45 -7.53
C THR A 106 -3.63 -25.54 -6.33
N GLN A 107 -3.70 -24.49 -5.52
CA GLN A 107 -4.45 -24.50 -4.27
C GLN A 107 -5.11 -23.15 -3.99
N THR A 108 -6.19 -23.13 -3.22
CA THR A 108 -6.75 -21.93 -2.62
C THR A 108 -5.84 -21.45 -1.49
N ILE A 109 -5.62 -20.15 -1.41
CA ILE A 109 -4.79 -19.50 -0.38
C ILE A 109 -5.60 -18.49 0.41
N LYS A 110 -5.12 -18.11 1.58
CA LYS A 110 -5.66 -16.95 2.30
C LYS A 110 -5.01 -15.68 1.76
N ALA A 111 -5.81 -14.66 1.49
CA ALA A 111 -5.28 -13.39 0.97
C ALA A 111 -4.24 -12.76 1.90
N LYS A 112 -4.36 -12.96 3.22
CA LYS A 112 -3.40 -12.52 4.23
C LYS A 112 -2.00 -13.11 4.04
N ASP A 113 -1.89 -14.30 3.45
CA ASP A 113 -0.60 -14.96 3.28
C ASP A 113 0.20 -14.29 2.15
N VAL A 114 -0.49 -13.67 1.17
CA VAL A 114 0.15 -12.83 0.14
C VAL A 114 0.72 -11.56 0.77
N PHE A 115 -0.04 -10.90 1.63
CA PHE A 115 0.39 -9.72 2.35
C PHE A 115 0.42 -10.00 3.85
N ASN A 116 1.50 -10.57 4.31
CA ASN A 116 1.68 -10.83 5.74
C ASN A 116 2.05 -9.52 6.47
N TYR A 117 1.02 -8.78 6.89
CA TYR A 117 1.14 -7.47 7.53
C TYR A 117 1.83 -7.49 8.89
N TYR A 118 1.93 -8.66 9.55
CA TYR A 118 2.63 -8.76 10.83
C TYR A 118 4.15 -8.57 10.69
N TYR A 119 4.72 -9.05 9.57
CA TYR A 119 6.17 -9.13 9.43
C TYR A 119 6.72 -8.34 8.23
N ASN A 120 5.84 -7.82 7.40
CA ASN A 120 6.25 -7.33 6.09
C ASN A 120 6.01 -5.84 5.85
N ILE A 121 5.62 -5.06 6.88
CA ILE A 121 5.49 -3.59 6.82
C ILE A 121 6.74 -2.96 7.43
N PHE A 122 7.27 -1.94 6.75
CA PHE A 122 8.47 -1.20 7.13
C PHE A 122 8.21 0.30 6.99
N GLY A 123 8.90 1.08 7.82
CA GLY A 123 8.91 2.54 7.73
C GLY A 123 9.75 3.05 6.55
N ALA A 124 9.98 4.36 6.55
CA ALA A 124 10.77 5.04 5.54
C ALA A 124 12.10 4.33 5.27
N ASN A 125 12.50 4.33 4.01
CA ASN A 125 13.74 3.69 3.53
C ASN A 125 13.81 2.17 3.73
N SER A 126 12.68 1.52 4.01
CA SER A 126 12.58 0.05 4.16
C SER A 126 13.51 -0.53 5.25
N THR A 127 13.95 0.28 6.22
CA THR A 127 14.95 -0.14 7.22
C THR A 127 14.32 -0.60 8.52
N LYS A 128 13.31 0.13 9.02
CA LYS A 128 12.67 -0.17 10.29
C LYS A 128 11.41 -1.00 10.05
N GLN A 129 11.43 -2.26 10.46
CA GLN A 129 10.24 -3.09 10.49
C GLN A 129 9.25 -2.51 11.52
N MET A 130 7.99 -2.40 11.11
CA MET A 130 6.93 -1.91 11.98
C MET A 130 6.40 -3.06 12.83
N THR A 131 6.23 -2.79 14.12
CA THR A 131 5.53 -3.70 15.01
C THR A 131 4.03 -3.43 14.86
N ASN A 132 3.26 -4.46 14.55
CA ASN A 132 1.82 -4.37 14.62
C ASN A 132 1.41 -4.40 16.10
N LEU A 133 0.86 -3.29 16.59
CA LEU A 133 0.41 -3.12 17.98
C LEU A 133 -1.01 -3.68 18.14
N ASP A 134 -1.83 -3.51 17.09
CA ASP A 134 -3.20 -4.03 17.01
C ASP A 134 -3.69 -3.96 15.57
N TRP A 135 -4.84 -4.55 15.28
CA TRP A 135 -5.53 -4.43 14.00
C TRP A 135 -6.76 -3.54 14.13
N GLY A 136 -7.12 -2.86 13.03
CA GLY A 136 -8.34 -2.07 12.92
C GLY A 136 -9.37 -2.73 12.02
N PHE A 137 -10.62 -2.40 12.27
CA PHE A 137 -11.78 -2.82 11.49
C PHE A 137 -12.29 -1.64 10.66
N PHE A 138 -11.81 -1.51 9.44
CA PHE A 138 -12.15 -0.43 8.51
C PHE A 138 -13.02 -1.00 7.38
N PHE A 139 -14.25 -1.40 7.75
CA PHE A 139 -15.19 -2.03 6.83
C PHE A 139 -15.96 -0.97 6.05
N GLU A 140 -15.42 -0.56 4.92
CA GLU A 140 -16.17 0.17 3.90
C GLU A 140 -16.00 -0.60 2.59
N ASP A 141 -17.00 -1.36 2.20
CA ASP A 141 -17.16 -2.02 0.89
C ASP A 141 -16.10 -3.06 0.48
N VAL A 142 -15.30 -3.57 1.40
CA VAL A 142 -14.28 -4.59 1.10
C VAL A 142 -14.19 -5.65 2.19
N ASP A 143 -13.85 -6.85 1.79
CA ASP A 143 -13.60 -7.96 2.69
C ASP A 143 -12.32 -7.75 3.53
N ASP A 144 -12.32 -8.24 4.77
CA ASP A 144 -11.11 -8.26 5.59
C ASP A 144 -10.08 -9.23 4.99
N LEU A 145 -8.92 -8.70 4.63
CA LEU A 145 -7.81 -9.47 4.07
C LEU A 145 -7.46 -10.72 4.89
N GLY A 146 -7.69 -10.68 6.21
CA GLY A 146 -7.43 -11.80 7.11
C GLY A 146 -8.36 -12.99 6.92
N GLN A 147 -9.54 -12.80 6.34
CA GLN A 147 -10.61 -13.81 6.24
C GLN A 147 -10.81 -14.33 4.82
N VAL A 148 -10.38 -13.58 3.80
CA VAL A 148 -10.70 -13.89 2.41
C VAL A 148 -9.86 -15.06 1.89
N LEU A 149 -10.54 -16.00 1.24
CA LEU A 149 -9.94 -17.07 0.46
C LEU A 149 -9.83 -16.65 -1.01
N LEU A 150 -8.71 -16.97 -1.63
CA LEU A 150 -8.39 -16.63 -3.00
C LEU A 150 -8.03 -17.89 -3.78
N SER A 151 -8.88 -18.26 -4.73
CA SER A 151 -8.67 -19.40 -5.62
C SER A 151 -8.05 -18.98 -6.94
N PRO A 152 -7.34 -19.87 -7.65
CA PRO A 152 -6.81 -19.59 -8.99
C PRO A 152 -7.91 -19.12 -9.95
N GLY A 153 -7.61 -18.09 -10.74
CA GLY A 153 -8.56 -17.42 -11.65
C GLY A 153 -9.32 -16.25 -11.02
N ASN A 154 -9.37 -16.13 -9.70
CA ASN A 154 -10.18 -15.11 -9.02
C ASN A 154 -9.45 -13.78 -8.82
N THR A 155 -10.24 -12.72 -8.77
CA THR A 155 -9.82 -11.38 -8.35
C THR A 155 -10.67 -10.94 -7.16
N ILE A 156 -10.04 -10.40 -6.15
CA ILE A 156 -10.69 -9.85 -4.95
C ILE A 156 -10.21 -8.43 -4.69
N THR A 157 -11.06 -7.65 -4.02
CA THR A 157 -10.65 -6.40 -3.36
C THR A 157 -10.81 -6.61 -1.86
N CYS A 158 -9.74 -6.40 -1.12
CA CYS A 158 -9.71 -6.62 0.31
C CYS A 158 -8.90 -5.54 1.02
N GLY A 159 -9.15 -5.36 2.30
CA GLY A 159 -8.51 -4.33 3.09
C GLY A 159 -7.98 -4.83 4.43
N LYS A 160 -7.01 -4.12 4.97
CA LYS A 160 -6.51 -4.34 6.33
C LYS A 160 -6.05 -3.04 6.95
N ALA A 161 -6.47 -2.83 8.19
CA ALA A 161 -5.92 -1.78 9.03
C ALA A 161 -5.06 -2.39 10.13
N VAL A 162 -3.92 -1.75 10.40
CA VAL A 162 -2.99 -2.14 11.47
C VAL A 162 -2.58 -0.91 12.26
N LEU A 163 -2.52 -1.03 13.59
CA LEU A 163 -2.05 0.02 14.49
C LEU A 163 -0.53 -0.09 14.63
N VAL A 164 0.18 1.00 14.43
CA VAL A 164 1.64 1.06 14.50
C VAL A 164 2.10 2.35 15.18
N ASN A 165 3.37 2.41 15.59
CA ASN A 165 3.97 3.68 15.98
C ASN A 165 4.08 4.61 14.77
N LYS A 166 3.71 5.88 14.92
CA LYS A 166 3.71 6.89 13.85
C LYS A 166 5.08 7.51 13.60
N GLY A 167 5.18 8.27 12.49
CA GLY A 167 6.37 9.04 12.14
C GLY A 167 7.32 8.31 11.19
N PHE A 168 6.90 7.21 10.60
CA PHE A 168 7.75 6.40 9.71
C PHE A 168 7.31 6.41 8.24
N ALA A 169 6.38 7.28 7.86
CA ALA A 169 5.95 7.43 6.46
C ALA A 169 7.07 8.00 5.55
N PRO A 170 7.09 7.65 4.25
CA PRO A 170 6.20 6.71 3.58
C PRO A 170 6.50 5.27 3.97
N TYR A 171 5.47 4.44 4.01
CA TYR A 171 5.63 3.04 4.37
C TYR A 171 6.00 2.20 3.14
N THR A 172 6.74 1.12 3.40
CA THR A 172 7.05 0.11 2.41
C THR A 172 6.59 -1.25 2.91
N TYR A 173 6.38 -2.18 1.99
CA TYR A 173 6.14 -3.56 2.32
C TYR A 173 6.85 -4.48 1.35
N ARG A 174 7.04 -5.73 1.75
CA ARG A 174 7.65 -6.76 0.91
C ARG A 174 6.74 -7.96 0.76
N ILE A 175 6.87 -8.66 -0.36
CA ILE A 175 6.18 -9.92 -0.66
C ILE A 175 7.23 -10.95 -1.04
N GLN A 176 7.08 -12.18 -0.58
CA GLN A 176 7.97 -13.27 -0.93
C GLN A 176 7.74 -13.69 -2.39
N THR A 177 8.75 -13.51 -3.22
CA THR A 177 8.71 -13.78 -4.68
C THR A 177 9.73 -14.82 -5.13
N GLY A 178 10.33 -15.52 -4.17
CA GLY A 178 11.24 -16.64 -4.38
C GLY A 178 11.54 -17.32 -3.04
N LYS A 179 12.29 -18.42 -3.07
CA LYS A 179 12.59 -19.21 -1.87
C LYS A 179 13.12 -18.36 -0.70
N ASN A 180 14.04 -17.42 -0.99
CA ASN A 180 14.64 -16.50 -0.02
C ASN A 180 14.70 -15.07 -0.55
N THR A 181 13.83 -14.71 -1.51
CA THR A 181 13.83 -13.40 -2.14
C THR A 181 12.51 -12.69 -1.96
N TYR A 182 12.58 -11.37 -1.91
CA TYR A 182 11.44 -10.50 -1.70
C TYR A 182 11.41 -9.38 -2.74
N SER A 183 10.23 -9.07 -3.24
CA SER A 183 9.96 -7.82 -3.94
C SER A 183 9.44 -6.78 -2.97
N TRP A 184 9.92 -5.55 -3.09
CA TRP A 184 9.62 -4.43 -2.23
C TRP A 184 8.73 -3.40 -2.92
N PHE A 185 7.77 -2.87 -2.20
CA PHE A 185 6.77 -1.93 -2.67
C PHE A 185 6.66 -0.74 -1.72
N THR A 186 6.32 0.44 -2.25
CA THR A 186 6.16 1.66 -1.47
C THR A 186 4.77 2.26 -1.61
N THR A 187 4.23 2.76 -0.50
CA THR A 187 2.98 3.55 -0.47
C THR A 187 3.20 5.01 -0.88
N ALA A 188 4.43 5.43 -1.17
CA ALA A 188 4.68 6.76 -1.71
C ALA A 188 4.10 6.89 -3.13
N ARG A 189 3.36 7.98 -3.37
CA ARG A 189 2.78 8.36 -4.68
C ARG A 189 3.72 9.25 -5.48
#